data_69b9d425fb225928d04beff39fbbe7f7
#
_entry.id   69b9d425fb225928d04beff39fbbe7f7
#
_cell.length_a   1.000
_cell.length_b   1.000
_cell.length_c   1.000
_cell.angle_alpha   90.00
_cell.angle_beta   90.00
_cell.angle_gamma   90.00
#
_symmetry.space_group_name_H-M   'P 1'
#
loop_
_entity.id
_entity.type
_entity.pdbx_description
1 polymer ?
#
loop_
_entity_poly.entity_id
_entity_poly.type
_entity_poly.pdbx_seq_one_letter_code
_entity_poly.pdbx_strand_id
1 'polypeptide(L)'
;MSRWLKVGGAVALGFLLLVGGALSAVYAMQPDHFRFSRSRTIAAAPAVIRPHLIDVRELHAWLGGFADPHDPPVITFSTVSSGVGAWVERKDSRSLGRMTLAEVADSQVRYTNESHGSFGTGHSSLEFVLTEKAPGSTQVEYVVSGDLHGVPRLLWSVVGLEKRMGPEFDEKLQKLEAKCVP
;
A
#
# COMPACT_ATOMS: atom_id res chain seq x y z
N MET A 1 -43.32 35.25 2.51
CA MET A 1 -42.36 34.26 2.98
C MET A 1 -42.40 34.22 4.50
N SER A 2 -42.88 33.12 5.09
CA SER A 2 -43.16 33.05 6.53
C SER A 2 -41.85 33.10 7.35
N ARG A 3 -41.92 33.74 8.54
CA ARG A 3 -40.78 33.84 9.50
C ARG A 3 -40.16 32.43 9.79
N TRP A 4 -40.98 31.41 9.77
CA TRP A 4 -40.55 29.99 9.97
C TRP A 4 -39.60 29.47 8.90
N LEU A 5 -39.76 29.86 7.63
CA LEU A 5 -38.84 29.50 6.55
C LEU A 5 -37.46 30.15 6.72
N LYS A 6 -37.43 31.41 7.23
CA LYS A 6 -36.16 32.10 7.49
C LYS A 6 -35.42 31.50 8.68
N VAL A 7 -36.14 31.14 9.76
CA VAL A 7 -35.55 30.49 10.94
C VAL A 7 -35.07 29.10 10.60
N GLY A 8 -35.84 28.27 9.87
CA GLY A 8 -35.44 26.95 9.41
C GLY A 8 -34.19 26.98 8.53
N GLY A 9 -34.12 27.97 7.62
CA GLY A 9 -32.93 28.16 6.76
C GLY A 9 -31.67 28.53 7.55
N ALA A 10 -31.81 29.42 8.55
CA ALA A 10 -30.69 29.84 9.41
C ALA A 10 -30.17 28.67 10.27
N VAL A 11 -31.07 27.85 10.82
CA VAL A 11 -30.71 26.66 11.60
C VAL A 11 -30.01 25.62 10.72
N ALA A 12 -30.52 25.33 9.51
CA ALA A 12 -29.89 24.40 8.57
C ALA A 12 -28.50 24.88 8.14
N LEU A 13 -28.34 26.20 7.86
CA LEU A 13 -27.04 26.77 7.52
C LEU A 13 -26.05 26.68 8.69
N GLY A 14 -26.48 26.97 9.91
CA GLY A 14 -25.67 26.85 11.12
C GLY A 14 -25.19 25.39 11.33
N PHE A 15 -26.08 24.41 11.14
CA PHE A 15 -25.75 22.99 11.22
C PHE A 15 -24.74 22.58 10.15
N LEU A 16 -24.94 23.02 8.90
CA LEU A 16 -23.98 22.73 7.81
C LEU A 16 -22.59 23.33 8.08
N LEU A 17 -22.53 24.53 8.62
CA LEU A 17 -21.26 25.17 8.98
C LEU A 17 -20.55 24.42 10.13
N LEU A 18 -21.30 23.97 11.13
CA LEU A 18 -20.76 23.19 12.24
C LEU A 18 -20.22 21.83 11.76
N VAL A 19 -20.99 21.12 10.95
CA VAL A 19 -20.56 19.83 10.38
C VAL A 19 -19.36 20.03 9.45
N GLY A 20 -19.40 21.02 8.57
CA GLY A 20 -18.29 21.34 7.68
C GLY A 20 -17.02 21.75 8.44
N GLY A 21 -17.15 22.56 9.49
CA GLY A 21 -16.05 22.94 10.37
C GLY A 21 -15.46 21.73 11.11
N ALA A 22 -16.31 20.87 11.66
CA ALA A 22 -15.88 19.65 12.33
C ALA A 22 -15.12 18.69 11.38
N LEU A 23 -15.65 18.46 10.18
CA LEU A 23 -15.00 17.63 9.16
C LEU A 23 -13.66 18.23 8.72
N SER A 24 -13.59 19.55 8.55
CA SER A 24 -12.34 20.25 8.20
C SER A 24 -11.29 20.11 9.30
N ALA A 25 -11.70 20.24 10.56
CA ALA A 25 -10.82 20.06 11.70
C ALA A 25 -10.31 18.61 11.78
N VAL A 26 -11.20 17.62 11.63
CA VAL A 26 -10.81 16.20 11.57
C VAL A 26 -9.82 15.97 10.43
N TYR A 27 -10.10 16.50 9.24
CA TYR A 27 -9.19 16.36 8.09
C TYR A 27 -7.80 16.97 8.35
N ALA A 28 -7.73 18.14 8.97
CA ALA A 28 -6.49 18.83 9.27
C ALA A 28 -5.63 18.07 10.32
N MET A 29 -6.28 17.31 11.21
CA MET A 29 -5.61 16.52 12.23
C MET A 29 -5.14 15.14 11.74
N GLN A 30 -5.59 14.69 10.56
CA GLN A 30 -5.19 13.40 10.00
C GLN A 30 -3.78 13.49 9.39
N PRO A 31 -2.99 12.40 9.48
CA PRO A 31 -1.69 12.34 8.81
C PRO A 31 -1.86 12.45 7.30
N ASP A 32 -0.95 13.13 6.64
CA ASP A 32 -0.85 13.23 5.19
C ASP A 32 0.01 12.12 4.57
N HIS A 33 0.72 11.39 5.41
CA HIS A 33 1.54 10.23 5.03
C HIS A 33 1.18 9.03 5.89
N PHE A 34 1.34 7.85 5.31
CA PHE A 34 1.29 6.62 6.06
C PHE A 34 2.60 5.85 5.91
N ARG A 35 2.98 5.15 6.96
CA ARG A 35 4.04 4.17 6.94
C ARG A 35 3.61 2.98 7.78
N PHE A 36 3.68 1.80 7.18
CA PHE A 36 3.36 0.55 7.81
C PHE A 36 4.49 -0.43 7.57
N SER A 37 4.92 -1.17 8.60
CA SER A 37 5.93 -2.20 8.43
C SER A 37 5.64 -3.46 9.23
N ARG A 38 6.13 -4.59 8.73
CA ARG A 38 6.22 -5.88 9.40
C ARG A 38 7.56 -6.49 9.11
N SER A 39 8.06 -7.27 10.05
CA SER A 39 9.34 -7.95 9.89
C SER A 39 9.22 -9.42 10.25
N ARG A 40 10.02 -10.24 9.55
CA ARG A 40 10.16 -11.67 9.79
C ARG A 40 11.61 -12.08 9.64
N THR A 41 12.09 -12.95 10.53
CA THR A 41 13.41 -13.56 10.39
C THR A 41 13.25 -14.84 9.57
N ILE A 42 13.98 -14.91 8.47
CA ILE A 42 14.00 -16.04 7.53
C ILE A 42 15.34 -16.76 7.68
N ALA A 43 15.33 -18.08 7.78
CA ALA A 43 16.51 -18.91 7.89
C ALA A 43 17.21 -19.09 6.52
N ALA A 44 17.61 -17.98 5.92
CA ALA A 44 18.31 -17.91 4.63
C ALA A 44 19.23 -16.69 4.60
N ALA A 45 20.33 -16.76 3.85
CA ALA A 45 21.21 -15.64 3.61
C ALA A 45 20.53 -14.58 2.69
N PRO A 46 20.89 -13.29 2.77
CA PRO A 46 20.32 -12.25 1.89
C PRO A 46 20.41 -12.58 0.40
N ALA A 47 21.49 -13.27 -0.02
CA ALA A 47 21.70 -13.68 -1.41
C ALA A 47 20.66 -14.69 -1.92
N VAL A 48 20.06 -15.50 -1.02
CA VAL A 48 18.99 -16.45 -1.35
C VAL A 48 17.64 -15.72 -1.44
N ILE A 49 17.42 -14.74 -0.59
CA ILE A 49 16.14 -14.00 -0.52
C ILE A 49 16.00 -12.99 -1.66
N ARG A 50 17.08 -12.28 -1.99
CA ARG A 50 17.08 -11.18 -2.96
C ARG A 50 16.50 -11.55 -4.34
N PRO A 51 16.77 -12.68 -4.98
CA PRO A 51 16.19 -13.04 -6.28
C PRO A 51 14.65 -13.00 -6.27
N HIS A 52 14.01 -13.42 -5.17
CA HIS A 52 12.56 -13.39 -5.01
C HIS A 52 11.97 -11.98 -4.81
N LEU A 53 12.84 -10.98 -4.56
CA LEU A 53 12.45 -9.58 -4.36
C LEU A 53 12.70 -8.73 -5.60
N ILE A 54 13.64 -9.08 -6.49
CA ILE A 54 14.03 -8.27 -7.64
C ILE A 54 13.42 -8.70 -8.96
N ASP A 55 12.88 -9.91 -9.03
CA ASP A 55 12.09 -10.37 -10.19
C ASP A 55 10.62 -10.04 -9.97
N VAL A 56 10.05 -9.19 -10.82
CA VAL A 56 8.66 -8.71 -10.67
C VAL A 56 7.62 -9.82 -10.85
N ARG A 57 7.94 -10.90 -11.58
CA ARG A 57 7.04 -12.04 -11.74
C ARG A 57 7.03 -12.90 -10.48
N GLU A 58 8.23 -13.19 -9.95
CA GLU A 58 8.37 -13.89 -8.67
C GLU A 58 7.75 -13.09 -7.52
N LEU A 59 8.05 -11.80 -7.45
CA LEU A 59 7.46 -10.92 -6.45
C LEU A 59 5.93 -10.96 -6.52
N HIS A 60 5.35 -10.78 -7.73
CA HIS A 60 3.91 -10.81 -7.91
C HIS A 60 3.29 -12.16 -7.51
N ALA A 61 3.97 -13.27 -7.76
CA ALA A 61 3.47 -14.60 -7.46
C ALA A 61 3.24 -14.84 -5.95
N TRP A 62 4.12 -14.33 -5.08
CA TRP A 62 3.96 -14.50 -3.64
C TRP A 62 3.35 -13.28 -2.94
N LEU A 63 3.62 -12.06 -3.43
CA LEU A 63 3.03 -10.84 -2.88
C LEU A 63 1.54 -10.78 -3.16
N GLY A 64 1.13 -11.23 -4.36
CA GLY A 64 -0.26 -11.25 -4.76
C GLY A 64 -0.88 -9.85 -4.87
N GLY A 65 -2.17 -9.81 -4.86
CA GLY A 65 -2.99 -8.61 -4.80
C GLY A 65 -4.43 -9.00 -4.48
N PHE A 66 -5.21 -8.09 -3.95
CA PHE A 66 -6.65 -8.31 -3.80
C PHE A 66 -7.25 -8.50 -5.20
N ALA A 67 -7.80 -9.67 -5.44
CA ALA A 67 -8.55 -9.95 -6.66
C ALA A 67 -10.04 -10.05 -6.29
N ASP A 68 -10.86 -9.23 -6.95
CA ASP A 68 -12.31 -9.43 -6.91
C ASP A 68 -12.61 -10.62 -7.83
N PRO A 69 -13.22 -11.71 -7.33
CA PRO A 69 -13.59 -12.86 -8.18
C PRO A 69 -14.54 -12.49 -9.32
N HIS A 70 -15.32 -11.42 -9.17
CA HIS A 70 -16.27 -10.93 -10.16
C HIS A 70 -15.65 -9.94 -11.18
N ASP A 71 -14.46 -9.43 -10.88
CA ASP A 71 -13.71 -8.51 -11.73
C ASP A 71 -12.21 -8.81 -11.64
N PRO A 72 -11.77 -9.97 -12.16
CA PRO A 72 -10.38 -10.40 -12.08
C PRO A 72 -9.49 -9.44 -12.86
N PRO A 73 -8.40 -8.94 -12.24
CA PRO A 73 -7.53 -8.00 -12.91
C PRO A 73 -6.73 -8.64 -14.04
N VAL A 74 -6.49 -7.88 -15.09
CA VAL A 74 -5.48 -8.20 -16.10
C VAL A 74 -4.11 -7.80 -15.55
N ILE A 75 -3.18 -8.75 -15.53
CA ILE A 75 -1.81 -8.54 -15.08
C ILE A 75 -0.88 -8.50 -16.28
N THR A 76 -0.11 -7.43 -16.39
CA THR A 76 0.88 -7.24 -17.45
C THR A 76 2.25 -6.97 -16.83
N PHE A 77 3.29 -7.51 -17.44
CA PHE A 77 4.67 -7.37 -16.99
C PHE A 77 5.53 -6.68 -18.05
N SER A 78 6.56 -5.98 -17.61
CA SER A 78 7.63 -5.53 -18.49
C SER A 78 8.30 -6.70 -19.20
N THR A 79 8.92 -6.42 -20.35
CA THR A 79 9.68 -7.42 -21.12
C THR A 79 10.83 -8.01 -20.29
N VAL A 80 11.51 -7.16 -19.53
CA VAL A 80 12.55 -7.58 -18.57
C VAL A 80 11.89 -7.77 -17.21
N SER A 81 12.05 -8.95 -16.60
CA SER A 81 11.41 -9.27 -15.32
C SER A 81 12.20 -8.81 -14.09
N SER A 82 13.48 -8.47 -14.23
CA SER A 82 14.34 -8.09 -13.11
C SER A 82 15.20 -6.88 -13.42
N GLY A 83 15.68 -6.19 -12.37
CA GLY A 83 16.47 -4.98 -12.48
C GLY A 83 15.63 -3.69 -12.43
N VAL A 84 16.32 -2.57 -12.14
CA VAL A 84 15.68 -1.25 -12.05
C VAL A 84 14.94 -0.93 -13.34
N GLY A 85 13.69 -0.47 -13.21
CA GLY A 85 12.78 -0.22 -14.33
C GLY A 85 11.89 -1.41 -14.71
N ALA A 86 12.10 -2.62 -14.19
CA ALA A 86 11.15 -3.72 -14.34
C ALA A 86 9.84 -3.38 -13.62
N TRP A 87 8.70 -3.73 -14.23
CA TRP A 87 7.40 -3.38 -13.67
C TRP A 87 6.36 -4.48 -13.86
N VAL A 88 5.37 -4.45 -12.98
CA VAL A 88 4.10 -5.16 -13.10
C VAL A 88 2.96 -4.15 -13.05
N GLU A 89 2.01 -4.32 -13.94
CA GLU A 89 0.78 -3.52 -14.02
C GLU A 89 -0.42 -4.42 -13.78
N ARG A 90 -1.32 -3.92 -12.97
CA ARG A 90 -2.61 -4.53 -12.68
C ARG A 90 -3.71 -3.58 -13.13
N LYS A 91 -4.63 -4.09 -13.92
CA LYS A 91 -5.78 -3.33 -14.41
C LYS A 91 -7.06 -4.13 -14.21
N ASP A 92 -8.03 -3.52 -13.55
CA ASP A 92 -9.43 -3.99 -13.48
C ASP A 92 -10.38 -2.91 -14.01
N SER A 93 -11.70 -3.10 -13.88
CA SER A 93 -12.68 -2.14 -14.40
C SER A 93 -12.67 -0.79 -13.70
N ARG A 94 -12.11 -0.68 -12.49
CA ARG A 94 -12.18 0.50 -11.61
C ARG A 94 -10.82 1.10 -11.33
N SER A 95 -9.75 0.36 -11.55
CA SER A 95 -8.40 0.77 -11.16
C SER A 95 -7.31 0.31 -12.12
N LEU A 96 -6.27 1.11 -12.18
CA LEU A 96 -5.01 0.79 -12.84
C LEU A 96 -3.90 1.02 -11.81
N GLY A 97 -3.08 0.02 -11.55
CA GLY A 97 -1.93 0.14 -10.67
C GLY A 97 -0.67 -0.38 -11.34
N ARG A 98 0.42 0.38 -11.27
CA ARG A 98 1.73 -0.03 -11.76
C ARG A 98 2.75 0.04 -10.64
N MET A 99 3.42 -1.07 -10.42
CA MET A 99 4.53 -1.19 -9.48
C MET A 99 5.82 -1.36 -10.27
N THR A 100 6.77 -0.47 -10.05
CA THR A 100 8.05 -0.41 -10.78
C THR A 100 9.21 -0.57 -9.80
N LEU A 101 10.16 -1.46 -10.11
CA LEU A 101 11.39 -1.63 -9.35
C LEU A 101 12.26 -0.37 -9.51
N ALA A 102 12.37 0.40 -8.44
CA ALA A 102 13.04 1.70 -8.44
C ALA A 102 14.50 1.63 -7.97
N GLU A 103 14.80 0.70 -7.05
CA GLU A 103 16.12 0.60 -6.47
C GLU A 103 16.45 -0.84 -6.05
N VAL A 104 17.69 -1.24 -6.29
CA VAL A 104 18.26 -2.51 -5.83
C VAL A 104 19.62 -2.21 -5.19
N ALA A 105 19.69 -2.35 -3.89
CA ALA A 105 20.93 -2.26 -3.11
C ALA A 105 21.19 -3.58 -2.38
N ASP A 106 22.37 -3.70 -1.74
CA ASP A 106 22.74 -4.93 -1.04
C ASP A 106 21.78 -5.31 0.08
N SER A 107 21.31 -4.34 0.82
CA SER A 107 20.40 -4.51 1.97
C SER A 107 18.99 -4.01 1.72
N GLN A 108 18.65 -3.54 0.51
CA GLN A 108 17.39 -2.89 0.25
C GLN A 108 16.91 -3.12 -1.18
N VAL A 109 15.63 -3.41 -1.33
CA VAL A 109 14.92 -3.43 -2.61
C VAL A 109 13.70 -2.53 -2.48
N ARG A 110 13.55 -1.54 -3.38
CA ARG A 110 12.45 -0.59 -3.34
C ARG A 110 11.69 -0.53 -4.65
N TYR A 111 10.38 -0.56 -4.52
CA TYR A 111 9.42 -0.35 -5.60
C TYR A 111 8.67 0.96 -5.39
N THR A 112 8.36 1.64 -6.47
CA THR A 112 7.35 2.70 -6.52
C THR A 112 6.05 2.13 -7.06
N ASN A 113 4.95 2.53 -6.48
CA ASN A 113 3.63 2.13 -6.94
C ASN A 113 2.80 3.38 -7.24
N GLU A 114 2.27 3.43 -8.46
CA GLU A 114 1.33 4.44 -8.91
C GLU A 114 -0.01 3.77 -9.19
N SER A 115 -1.07 4.33 -8.63
CA SER A 115 -2.42 3.79 -8.79
C SER A 115 -3.40 4.88 -9.23
N HIS A 116 -4.26 4.54 -10.17
CA HIS A 116 -5.35 5.38 -10.63
C HIS A 116 -6.66 4.66 -10.35
N GLY A 117 -7.57 5.30 -9.68
CA GLY A 117 -8.86 4.70 -9.31
C GLY A 117 -9.93 5.72 -9.03
N SER A 118 -11.07 5.28 -8.51
CA SER A 118 -12.24 6.13 -8.24
C SER A 118 -11.97 7.29 -7.28
N PHE A 119 -10.91 7.21 -6.47
CA PHE A 119 -10.51 8.25 -5.51
C PHE A 119 -9.34 9.11 -6.00
N GLY A 120 -8.98 9.02 -7.28
CA GLY A 120 -7.88 9.77 -7.88
C GLY A 120 -6.61 8.95 -8.06
N THR A 121 -5.49 9.65 -8.18
CA THR A 121 -4.15 9.06 -8.29
C THR A 121 -3.51 8.95 -6.91
N GLY A 122 -2.95 7.78 -6.60
CA GLY A 122 -2.19 7.53 -5.38
C GLY A 122 -0.76 7.13 -5.69
N HIS A 123 0.18 7.60 -4.89
CA HIS A 123 1.58 7.21 -4.96
C HIS A 123 1.99 6.56 -3.64
N SER A 124 2.68 5.43 -3.75
CA SER A 124 3.21 4.72 -2.60
C SER A 124 4.53 4.05 -2.94
N SER A 125 5.28 3.68 -1.93
CA SER A 125 6.48 2.87 -2.05
C SER A 125 6.35 1.59 -1.26
N LEU A 126 6.96 0.55 -1.80
CA LEU A 126 7.12 -0.75 -1.21
C LEU A 126 8.61 -1.00 -1.06
N GLU A 127 9.04 -1.32 0.14
CA GLU A 127 10.44 -1.48 0.47
C GLU A 127 10.68 -2.76 1.26
N PHE A 128 11.70 -3.50 0.87
CA PHE A 128 12.20 -4.64 1.62
C PHE A 128 13.60 -4.30 2.11
N VAL A 129 13.76 -4.28 3.45
CA VAL A 129 15.05 -4.09 4.08
C VAL A 129 15.55 -5.43 4.61
N LEU A 130 16.76 -5.81 4.20
CA LEU A 130 17.42 -7.06 4.55
C LEU A 130 18.51 -6.80 5.58
N THR A 131 18.37 -7.37 6.76
CA THR A 131 19.39 -7.26 7.82
C THR A 131 19.84 -8.68 8.23
N GLU A 132 21.05 -9.04 7.87
CA GLU A 132 21.62 -10.31 8.33
C GLU A 132 21.85 -10.25 9.84
N LYS A 133 21.22 -11.17 10.58
CA LYS A 133 21.31 -11.27 12.04
C LYS A 133 22.36 -12.27 12.49
N ALA A 134 22.56 -13.30 11.68
CA ALA A 134 23.59 -14.33 11.82
C ALA A 134 23.86 -14.96 10.45
N PRO A 135 24.97 -15.66 10.24
CA PRO A 135 25.21 -16.36 8.99
C PRO A 135 24.04 -17.28 8.63
N GLY A 136 23.45 -17.05 7.45
CA GLY A 136 22.28 -17.78 6.98
C GLY A 136 20.95 -17.43 7.67
N SER A 137 20.87 -16.32 8.38
CA SER A 137 19.63 -15.83 9.01
C SER A 137 19.43 -14.34 8.77
N THR A 138 18.38 -13.97 8.07
CA THR A 138 18.12 -12.60 7.64
C THR A 138 16.76 -12.14 8.17
N GLN A 139 16.74 -10.99 8.85
CA GLN A 139 15.51 -10.26 9.11
C GLN A 139 15.11 -9.50 7.84
N VAL A 140 13.93 -9.78 7.33
CA VAL A 140 13.29 -9.04 6.24
C VAL A 140 12.24 -8.12 6.84
N GLU A 141 12.41 -6.82 6.66
CA GLU A 141 11.38 -5.84 6.98
C GLU A 141 10.67 -5.43 5.69
N TYR A 142 9.36 -5.64 5.66
CA TYR A 142 8.46 -5.23 4.58
C TYR A 142 7.78 -3.93 4.97
N VAL A 143 8.06 -2.87 4.25
CA VAL A 143 7.59 -1.51 4.53
C VAL A 143 6.74 -1.02 3.37
N VAL A 144 5.57 -0.48 3.68
CA VAL A 144 4.75 0.27 2.71
C VAL A 144 4.53 1.67 3.25
N SER A 145 4.79 2.66 2.42
CA SER A 145 4.57 4.06 2.76
C SER A 145 4.00 4.81 1.56
N GLY A 146 3.31 5.91 1.81
CA GLY A 146 2.73 6.71 0.75
C GLY A 146 1.98 7.92 1.29
N ASP A 147 1.44 8.70 0.35
CA ASP A 147 0.70 9.90 0.67
C ASP A 147 -0.80 9.60 0.81
N LEU A 148 -1.43 10.32 1.71
CA LEU A 148 -2.86 10.26 1.97
C LEU A 148 -3.52 11.58 1.58
N HIS A 149 -4.36 11.55 0.54
CA HIS A 149 -5.09 12.73 0.09
C HIS A 149 -6.60 12.44 0.02
N GLY A 150 -7.41 13.48 0.17
CA GLY A 150 -8.86 13.40 -0.01
C GLY A 150 -9.55 12.40 0.91
N VAL A 151 -10.46 11.60 0.35
CA VAL A 151 -11.27 10.62 1.09
C VAL A 151 -10.44 9.54 1.78
N PRO A 152 -9.40 8.96 1.18
CA PRO A 152 -8.51 8.02 1.87
C PRO A 152 -7.91 8.58 3.17
N ARG A 153 -7.54 9.87 3.20
CA ARG A 153 -7.02 10.52 4.39
C ARG A 153 -8.03 10.56 5.54
N LEU A 154 -9.29 10.88 5.23
CA LEU A 154 -10.37 10.88 6.22
C LEU A 154 -10.65 9.49 6.80
N LEU A 155 -10.58 8.47 5.96
CA LEU A 155 -10.92 7.10 6.34
C LEU A 155 -9.78 6.38 7.07
N TRP A 156 -8.54 6.84 6.95
CA TRP A 156 -7.36 6.15 7.45
C TRP A 156 -7.46 5.75 8.92
N SER A 157 -7.77 6.70 9.78
CA SER A 157 -7.88 6.46 11.22
C SER A 157 -9.20 5.81 11.63
N VAL A 158 -10.30 6.11 10.90
CA VAL A 158 -11.64 5.58 11.23
C VAL A 158 -11.74 4.09 10.93
N VAL A 159 -11.13 3.64 9.83
CA VAL A 159 -11.22 2.24 9.37
C VAL A 159 -10.18 1.34 10.06
N GLY A 160 -9.19 1.91 10.74
CA GLY A 160 -8.14 1.14 11.40
C GLY A 160 -7.36 0.26 10.41
N LEU A 161 -7.02 0.79 9.25
CA LEU A 161 -6.38 0.07 8.14
C LEU A 161 -5.12 -0.67 8.59
N GLU A 162 -4.36 -0.11 9.51
CA GLU A 162 -3.16 -0.75 10.06
C GLU A 162 -3.46 -2.11 10.70
N LYS A 163 -4.54 -2.21 11.49
CA LYS A 163 -4.96 -3.47 12.11
C LYS A 163 -5.44 -4.50 11.09
N ARG A 164 -6.03 -4.05 9.99
CA ARG A 164 -6.54 -4.93 8.94
C ARG A 164 -5.43 -5.43 8.03
N MET A 165 -4.42 -4.60 7.75
CA MET A 165 -3.31 -4.94 6.86
C MET A 165 -2.27 -5.84 7.54
N GLY A 166 -2.15 -5.80 8.88
CA GLY A 166 -1.15 -6.57 9.62
C GLY A 166 -1.09 -8.05 9.28
N PRO A 167 -2.19 -8.80 9.43
CA PRO A 167 -2.23 -10.23 9.11
C PRO A 167 -1.86 -10.55 7.66
N GLU A 168 -2.26 -9.69 6.72
CA GLU A 168 -1.93 -9.87 5.30
C GLU A 168 -0.42 -9.73 5.04
N PHE A 169 0.24 -8.78 5.70
CA PHE A 169 1.68 -8.60 5.58
C PHE A 169 2.46 -9.76 6.19
N ASP A 170 1.98 -10.27 7.33
CA ASP A 170 2.56 -11.45 7.96
C ASP A 170 2.42 -12.69 7.07
N GLU A 171 1.27 -12.89 6.41
CA GLU A 171 1.06 -13.95 5.43
C GLU A 171 2.00 -13.82 4.22
N LYS A 172 2.19 -12.61 3.70
CA LYS A 172 3.10 -12.36 2.59
C LYS A 172 4.54 -12.69 2.97
N LEU A 173 5.01 -12.27 4.13
CA LEU A 173 6.34 -12.62 4.62
C LEU A 173 6.49 -14.13 4.85
N GLN A 174 5.44 -14.83 5.28
CA GLN A 174 5.45 -16.28 5.40
C GLN A 174 5.55 -16.97 4.02
N LYS A 175 4.86 -16.45 3.00
CA LYS A 175 5.00 -16.95 1.62
C LYS A 175 6.41 -16.76 1.08
N LEU A 176 7.04 -15.62 1.37
CA LEU A 176 8.45 -15.39 1.01
C LEU A 176 9.37 -16.38 1.72
N GLU A 177 9.19 -16.61 3.03
CA GLU A 177 9.96 -17.59 3.78
C GLU A 177 9.86 -18.99 3.16
N ALA A 178 8.65 -19.43 2.81
CA ALA A 178 8.44 -20.74 2.17
C ALA A 178 9.10 -20.86 0.79
N LYS A 179 9.44 -19.76 0.14
CA LYS A 179 10.24 -19.73 -1.10
C LYS A 179 11.75 -19.87 -0.85
N CYS A 180 12.21 -19.42 0.30
CA CYS A 180 13.62 -19.33 0.63
C CYS A 180 14.15 -20.53 1.45
N VAL A 181 13.25 -21.22 2.14
CA VAL A 181 13.59 -22.37 3.00
C VAL A 181 12.90 -23.60 2.42
N PRO A 182 13.68 -24.62 1.96
CA PRO A 182 13.14 -25.85 1.37
C PRO A 182 12.38 -26.71 2.36
#